data_b10a4c6a7e779b148aef213c404a7056
#
_entry.id   b10a4c6a7e779b148aef213c404a7056
#
_cell.length_a   1.000
_cell.length_b   1.000
_cell.length_c   1.000
_cell.angle_alpha   90.00
_cell.angle_beta   90.00
_cell.angle_gamma   90.00
#
_symmetry.space_group_name_H-M   'P 1'
#
loop_
_entity.id
_entity.type
_entity.pdbx_description
1 polymer ?
#
loop_
_entity_poly.entity_id
_entity_poly.type
_entity_poly.pdbx_seq_one_letter_code
_entity_poly.pdbx_strand_id
1 'polypeptide(L)'
;MNETTGTRDYDWWLLAIIAAICALGVVEIYSATHGSVLVGMHTKQIRWLVIGFVLMFVLSRIDYHLIMDQAPVLYIVGISALVAVLLVGHTRFGAKRWIPILGEFLQVSELVKLIIIIVLARFFAEVRTDELSLQDLIKAGLLVGIPLVLILKQPDLGTALVLMPMLIVGAFLAGLQWKHAAVIILIGVLMLPVGWHFLKPYQKERVTSFLHPEEDAKGSGYQVLQSKIAVGSGGFWGKGFGNGSQNQLGYIPVRYSDFIMSAWAEEQGFKGVLLALGLYMALLLRLVQNAQRAKDRAGMFLVMGVTAALGFHVLVNVAMVIGAMPVTGIPLPLMSYGGSATLFVFLAIGLVMNVRLRRFVN
;
A
#
# COMPACT_ATOMS: atom_id res chain seq x y z
N MET A 1 -33.29 16.65 -7.44
CA MET A 1 -33.18 17.48 -6.23
C MET A 1 -31.79 17.26 -5.66
N ASN A 2 -30.88 18.25 -5.82
CA ASN A 2 -29.51 18.17 -5.30
C ASN A 2 -29.55 18.40 -3.79
N GLU A 3 -29.70 17.35 -2.99
CA GLU A 3 -29.34 17.46 -1.57
C GLU A 3 -27.83 17.59 -1.50
N THR A 4 -27.39 18.80 -1.19
CA THR A 4 -25.99 19.11 -0.90
C THR A 4 -25.58 18.29 0.32
N THR A 5 -24.76 17.27 0.10
CA THR A 5 -24.09 16.53 1.18
C THR A 5 -23.42 17.54 2.09
N GLY A 6 -23.96 17.70 3.30
CA GLY A 6 -23.47 18.68 4.27
C GLY A 6 -22.09 18.31 4.79
N THR A 7 -21.34 19.28 5.27
CA THR A 7 -20.03 19.07 5.93
C THR A 7 -20.13 18.14 7.15
N ARG A 8 -21.33 17.91 7.70
CA ARG A 8 -21.61 17.01 8.81
C ARG A 8 -21.43 15.53 8.49
N ASP A 9 -21.50 15.12 7.21
CA ASP A 9 -21.48 13.72 6.78
C ASP A 9 -20.06 13.16 6.59
N TYR A 10 -19.04 14.03 6.57
CA TYR A 10 -17.65 13.61 6.50
C TYR A 10 -17.21 12.84 7.74
N ASP A 11 -16.29 11.88 7.53
CA ASP A 11 -15.65 11.14 8.62
C ASP A 11 -14.49 11.93 9.24
N TRP A 12 -14.83 12.89 10.11
CA TRP A 12 -13.83 13.74 10.78
C TRP A 12 -12.81 12.93 11.60
N TRP A 13 -13.23 11.81 12.18
CA TRP A 13 -12.33 10.92 12.90
C TRP A 13 -11.30 10.27 11.96
N LEU A 14 -11.75 9.79 10.79
CA LEU A 14 -10.85 9.25 9.78
C LEU A 14 -9.87 10.32 9.31
N LEU A 15 -10.33 11.53 9.04
CA LEU A 15 -9.47 12.66 8.65
C LEU A 15 -8.45 13.02 9.73
N ALA A 16 -8.87 13.04 11.00
CA ALA A 16 -7.96 13.33 12.12
C ALA A 16 -6.86 12.27 12.25
N ILE A 17 -7.20 10.98 12.12
CA ILE A 17 -6.23 9.88 12.15
C ILE A 17 -5.23 10.02 10.99
N ILE A 18 -5.71 10.28 9.77
CA ILE A 18 -4.87 10.50 8.59
C ILE A 18 -3.92 11.66 8.80
N ALA A 19 -4.44 12.80 9.27
CA ALA A 19 -3.64 13.99 9.54
C ALA A 19 -2.57 13.71 10.61
N ALA A 20 -2.89 12.95 11.66
CA ALA A 20 -1.95 12.55 12.68
C ALA A 20 -0.82 11.67 12.10
N ILE A 21 -1.14 10.64 11.30
CA ILE A 21 -0.12 9.79 10.66
C ILE A 21 0.75 10.61 9.71
N CYS A 22 0.17 11.48 8.90
CA CYS A 22 0.91 12.37 7.99
C CYS A 22 1.86 13.31 8.76
N ALA A 23 1.41 13.86 9.90
CA ALA A 23 2.24 14.72 10.74
C ALA A 23 3.45 13.96 11.30
N LEU A 24 3.25 12.74 11.82
CA LEU A 24 4.34 11.86 12.26
C LEU A 24 5.32 11.59 11.13
N GLY A 25 4.80 11.29 9.92
CA GLY A 25 5.61 11.02 8.74
C GLY A 25 6.47 12.23 8.32
N VAL A 26 5.88 13.42 8.27
CA VAL A 26 6.62 14.65 7.91
C VAL A 26 7.72 14.96 8.92
N VAL A 27 7.42 14.84 10.21
CA VAL A 27 8.40 15.05 11.30
C VAL A 27 9.54 14.05 11.17
N GLU A 28 9.24 12.77 10.96
CA GLU A 28 10.27 11.73 10.83
C GLU A 28 11.09 11.88 9.54
N ILE A 29 10.46 12.21 8.40
CA ILE A 29 11.19 12.48 7.15
C ILE A 29 12.14 13.66 7.35
N TYR A 30 11.71 14.71 8.07
CA TYR A 30 12.57 15.83 8.39
C TYR A 30 13.79 15.37 9.22
N SER A 31 13.57 14.62 10.29
CA SER A 31 14.66 14.07 11.14
C SER A 31 15.60 13.18 10.33
N ALA A 32 15.03 12.23 9.57
CA ALA A 32 15.79 11.27 8.77
C ALA A 32 16.62 11.89 7.65
N THR A 33 16.29 13.10 7.20
CA THR A 33 16.97 13.76 6.07
C THR A 33 17.76 15.00 6.47
N HIS A 34 17.65 15.44 7.73
CA HIS A 34 18.38 16.59 8.24
C HIS A 34 19.90 16.33 8.20
N GLY A 35 20.66 17.32 7.75
CA GLY A 35 22.14 17.20 7.65
C GLY A 35 22.65 16.30 6.53
N SER A 36 21.79 15.78 5.65
CA SER A 36 22.18 14.94 4.52
C SER A 36 21.93 15.62 3.18
N VAL A 37 22.44 15.01 2.07
CA VAL A 37 22.14 15.47 0.68
C VAL A 37 20.63 15.40 0.36
N LEU A 38 19.84 14.78 1.22
CA LEU A 38 18.38 14.60 1.06
C LEU A 38 17.56 15.71 1.75
N VAL A 39 18.20 16.78 2.21
CA VAL A 39 17.53 17.96 2.77
C VAL A 39 16.42 18.44 1.85
N GLY A 40 15.24 18.74 2.41
CA GLY A 40 14.08 19.18 1.64
C GLY A 40 13.10 18.08 1.19
N MET A 41 13.37 16.80 1.47
CA MET A 41 12.41 15.72 1.16
C MET A 41 11.08 15.91 1.92
N HIS A 42 11.10 16.42 3.16
CA HIS A 42 9.89 16.73 3.92
C HIS A 42 9.01 17.78 3.23
N THR A 43 9.60 18.82 2.61
CA THR A 43 8.83 19.82 1.86
C THR A 43 8.21 19.24 0.58
N LYS A 44 8.90 18.31 -0.09
CA LYS A 44 8.33 17.56 -1.21
C LYS A 44 7.18 16.68 -0.73
N GLN A 45 7.32 16.00 0.42
CA GLN A 45 6.26 15.20 0.99
C GLN A 45 5.03 16.06 1.33
N ILE A 46 5.21 17.24 1.97
CA ILE A 46 4.11 18.18 2.25
C ILE A 46 3.36 18.55 0.96
N ARG A 47 4.07 18.82 -0.14
CA ARG A 47 3.42 19.11 -1.44
C ARG A 47 2.55 17.94 -1.90
N TRP A 48 3.07 16.71 -1.82
CA TRP A 48 2.30 15.51 -2.19
C TRP A 48 1.11 15.28 -1.27
N LEU A 49 1.24 15.56 0.03
CA LEU A 49 0.12 15.49 0.99
C LEU A 49 -0.97 16.50 0.64
N VAL A 50 -0.61 17.75 0.32
CA VAL A 50 -1.59 18.78 -0.08
C VAL A 50 -2.30 18.40 -1.37
N ILE A 51 -1.56 17.97 -2.40
CA ILE A 51 -2.15 17.50 -3.67
C ILE A 51 -3.08 16.30 -3.41
N GLY A 52 -2.62 15.33 -2.64
CA GLY A 52 -3.40 14.15 -2.27
C GLY A 52 -4.69 14.51 -1.53
N PHE A 53 -4.61 15.43 -0.58
CA PHE A 53 -5.77 15.92 0.18
C PHE A 53 -6.81 16.56 -0.73
N VAL A 54 -6.37 17.43 -1.66
CA VAL A 54 -7.27 18.05 -2.66
C VAL A 54 -7.93 16.98 -3.54
N LEU A 55 -7.15 16.04 -4.06
CA LEU A 55 -7.68 14.96 -4.91
C LEU A 55 -8.65 14.04 -4.15
N MET A 56 -8.38 13.76 -2.87
CA MET A 56 -9.28 13.01 -2.00
C MET A 56 -10.64 13.71 -1.89
N PHE A 57 -10.68 15.02 -1.64
CA PHE A 57 -11.92 15.77 -1.56
C PHE A 57 -12.64 15.84 -2.91
N VAL A 58 -11.93 16.04 -4.01
CA VAL A 58 -12.53 16.03 -5.35
C VAL A 58 -13.18 14.68 -5.63
N LEU A 59 -12.45 13.58 -5.39
CA LEU A 59 -12.94 12.23 -5.64
C LEU A 59 -14.10 11.85 -4.72
N SER A 60 -14.14 12.36 -3.48
CA SER A 60 -15.25 12.13 -2.56
C SER A 60 -16.57 12.73 -3.03
N ARG A 61 -16.57 13.67 -3.96
CA ARG A 61 -17.78 14.31 -4.54
C ARG A 61 -18.34 13.57 -5.76
N ILE A 62 -17.50 12.83 -6.47
CA ILE A 62 -17.90 12.07 -7.66
C ILE A 62 -18.57 10.77 -7.22
N ASP A 63 -19.74 10.42 -7.77
CA ASP A 63 -20.43 9.19 -7.39
C ASP A 63 -19.58 7.95 -7.71
N TYR A 64 -19.33 7.11 -6.67
CA TYR A 64 -18.54 5.89 -6.84
C TYR A 64 -19.22 4.89 -7.78
N HIS A 65 -20.55 4.91 -7.91
CA HIS A 65 -21.25 4.07 -8.89
C HIS A 65 -20.85 4.45 -10.31
N LEU A 66 -20.77 5.76 -10.63
CA LEU A 66 -20.30 6.21 -11.95
C LEU A 66 -18.86 5.74 -12.22
N ILE A 67 -18.01 5.77 -11.20
CA ILE A 67 -16.62 5.30 -11.32
C ILE A 67 -16.61 3.77 -11.55
N MET A 68 -17.44 3.03 -10.83
CA MET A 68 -17.55 1.58 -10.97
C MET A 68 -18.14 1.17 -12.31
N ASP A 69 -19.06 1.95 -12.87
CA ASP A 69 -19.61 1.70 -14.23
C ASP A 69 -18.51 1.82 -15.29
N GLN A 70 -17.50 2.65 -15.05
CA GLN A 70 -16.33 2.77 -15.92
C GLN A 70 -15.22 1.75 -15.60
N ALA A 71 -15.42 0.81 -14.67
CA ALA A 71 -14.38 -0.16 -14.29
C ALA A 71 -13.76 -0.93 -15.48
N PRO A 72 -14.52 -1.39 -16.51
CA PRO A 72 -13.91 -2.04 -17.66
C PRO A 72 -12.97 -1.12 -18.45
N VAL A 73 -13.37 0.13 -18.64
CA VAL A 73 -12.56 1.14 -19.34
C VAL A 73 -11.31 1.45 -18.52
N LEU A 74 -11.46 1.67 -17.20
CA LEU A 74 -10.35 1.90 -16.28
C LEU A 74 -9.37 0.72 -16.29
N TYR A 75 -9.89 -0.52 -16.35
CA TYR A 75 -9.05 -1.71 -16.43
C TYR A 75 -8.20 -1.73 -17.70
N ILE A 76 -8.81 -1.49 -18.86
CA ILE A 76 -8.11 -1.43 -20.15
C ILE A 76 -7.06 -0.33 -20.13
N VAL A 77 -7.39 0.87 -19.64
CA VAL A 77 -6.46 1.99 -19.49
C VAL A 77 -5.31 1.62 -18.56
N GLY A 78 -5.59 0.99 -17.42
CA GLY A 78 -4.57 0.54 -16.46
C GLY A 78 -3.60 -0.48 -17.07
N ILE A 79 -4.13 -1.50 -17.76
CA ILE A 79 -3.31 -2.51 -18.46
C ILE A 79 -2.47 -1.85 -19.57
N SER A 80 -3.08 -0.99 -20.38
CA SER A 80 -2.37 -0.26 -21.44
C SER A 80 -1.25 0.61 -20.89
N ALA A 81 -1.49 1.29 -19.76
CA ALA A 81 -0.50 2.09 -19.08
C ALA A 81 0.66 1.23 -18.52
N LEU A 82 0.38 0.05 -17.95
CA LEU A 82 1.42 -0.88 -17.52
C LEU A 82 2.28 -1.37 -18.69
N VAL A 83 1.64 -1.68 -19.83
CA VAL A 83 2.36 -2.07 -21.07
C VAL A 83 3.20 -0.90 -21.59
N ALA A 84 2.64 0.30 -21.63
CA ALA A 84 3.36 1.50 -22.05
C ALA A 84 4.63 1.74 -21.21
N VAL A 85 4.53 1.56 -19.88
CA VAL A 85 5.71 1.68 -18.98
C VAL A 85 6.78 0.65 -19.30
N LEU A 86 6.43 -0.57 -19.66
CA LEU A 86 7.41 -1.59 -20.09
C LEU A 86 8.17 -1.16 -21.36
N LEU A 87 7.50 -0.42 -22.27
CA LEU A 87 8.09 0.01 -23.53
C LEU A 87 8.90 1.32 -23.36
N VAL A 88 8.30 2.35 -22.76
CA VAL A 88 8.86 3.71 -22.73
C VAL A 88 9.25 4.21 -21.34
N GLY A 89 9.03 3.44 -20.28
CA GLY A 89 9.30 3.86 -18.89
C GLY A 89 10.78 4.15 -18.63
N HIS A 90 11.04 5.00 -17.64
CA HIS A 90 12.37 5.34 -17.18
C HIS A 90 12.85 4.37 -16.11
N THR A 91 14.13 3.99 -16.20
CA THR A 91 14.77 3.12 -15.21
C THR A 91 15.30 3.95 -14.05
N ARG A 92 14.82 3.67 -12.83
CA ARG A 92 15.34 4.20 -11.57
C ARG A 92 15.46 3.08 -10.56
N PHE A 93 16.50 3.09 -9.76
CA PHE A 93 16.77 2.04 -8.77
C PHE A 93 16.74 0.61 -9.38
N GLY A 94 17.26 0.48 -10.61
CA GLY A 94 17.32 -0.81 -11.31
C GLY A 94 16.00 -1.33 -11.88
N ALA A 95 14.88 -0.56 -11.78
CA ALA A 95 13.58 -0.99 -12.28
C ALA A 95 12.98 0.02 -13.26
N LYS A 96 12.48 -0.48 -14.41
CA LYS A 96 11.80 0.32 -15.45
C LYS A 96 10.31 0.40 -15.13
N ARG A 97 9.90 1.39 -14.28
CA ARG A 97 8.53 1.51 -13.77
C ARG A 97 8.05 2.94 -13.54
N TRP A 98 8.81 3.93 -14.00
CA TRP A 98 8.56 5.34 -13.74
C TRP A 98 8.22 6.10 -15.02
N ILE A 99 7.25 7.02 -14.94
CA ILE A 99 6.94 7.99 -16.00
C ILE A 99 7.25 9.38 -15.45
N PRO A 100 8.07 10.21 -16.14
CA PRO A 100 8.28 11.61 -15.77
C PRO A 100 7.01 12.41 -16.10
N ILE A 101 6.44 13.07 -15.11
CA ILE A 101 5.28 13.96 -15.24
C ILE A 101 5.58 15.24 -14.48
N LEU A 102 5.61 16.39 -15.18
CA LEU A 102 5.83 17.74 -14.59
C LEU A 102 7.09 17.81 -13.70
N GLY A 103 8.17 17.15 -14.09
CA GLY A 103 9.44 17.15 -13.34
C GLY A 103 9.51 16.20 -12.15
N GLU A 104 8.45 15.48 -11.85
CA GLU A 104 8.40 14.44 -10.84
C GLU A 104 8.23 13.05 -11.52
N PHE A 105 8.47 11.98 -10.77
CA PHE A 105 8.35 10.61 -11.29
C PHE A 105 7.14 9.91 -10.69
N LEU A 106 6.18 9.57 -11.55
CA LEU A 106 4.99 8.82 -11.16
C LEU A 106 5.19 7.32 -11.44
N GLN A 107 4.86 6.48 -10.47
CA GLN A 107 4.83 5.02 -10.62
C GLN A 107 3.40 4.58 -10.97
N VAL A 108 3.23 4.10 -12.20
CA VAL A 108 1.90 3.73 -12.73
C VAL A 108 1.28 2.57 -11.96
N SER A 109 2.07 1.59 -11.53
CA SER A 109 1.58 0.44 -10.76
C SER A 109 0.92 0.84 -9.44
N GLU A 110 1.27 1.99 -8.85
CA GLU A 110 0.60 2.52 -7.66
C GLU A 110 -0.86 2.90 -7.96
N LEU A 111 -1.13 3.56 -9.09
CA LEU A 111 -2.48 3.94 -9.49
C LEU A 111 -3.30 2.72 -9.96
N VAL A 112 -2.64 1.75 -10.58
CA VAL A 112 -3.31 0.51 -11.02
C VAL A 112 -3.87 -0.27 -9.85
N LYS A 113 -3.27 -0.23 -8.66
CA LYS A 113 -3.86 -0.83 -7.45
C LYS A 113 -5.27 -0.30 -7.18
N LEU A 114 -5.48 1.01 -7.33
CA LEU A 114 -6.80 1.62 -7.15
C LEU A 114 -7.80 1.11 -8.19
N ILE A 115 -7.36 1.00 -9.44
CA ILE A 115 -8.19 0.45 -10.53
C ILE A 115 -8.60 -0.99 -10.21
N ILE A 116 -7.67 -1.81 -9.73
CA ILE A 116 -7.97 -3.21 -9.36
C ILE A 116 -8.96 -3.28 -8.19
N ILE A 117 -8.86 -2.40 -7.20
CA ILE A 117 -9.86 -2.32 -6.12
C ILE A 117 -11.26 -2.05 -6.70
N ILE A 118 -11.39 -1.08 -7.62
CA ILE A 118 -12.66 -0.72 -8.26
C ILE A 118 -13.20 -1.90 -9.08
N VAL A 119 -12.36 -2.54 -9.88
CA VAL A 119 -12.73 -3.67 -10.74
C VAL A 119 -13.19 -4.87 -9.90
N LEU A 120 -12.44 -5.23 -8.86
CA LEU A 120 -12.82 -6.33 -7.97
C LEU A 120 -14.08 -6.02 -7.18
N ALA A 121 -14.25 -4.78 -6.71
CA ALA A 121 -15.46 -4.36 -5.99
C ALA A 121 -16.70 -4.50 -6.87
N ARG A 122 -16.64 -4.04 -8.12
CA ARG A 122 -17.72 -4.24 -9.10
C ARG A 122 -17.98 -5.73 -9.35
N PHE A 123 -16.92 -6.48 -9.65
CA PHE A 123 -17.03 -7.90 -9.97
C PHE A 123 -17.70 -8.68 -8.84
N PHE A 124 -17.24 -8.56 -7.60
CA PHE A 124 -17.81 -9.27 -6.46
C PHE A 124 -19.20 -8.77 -6.05
N ALA A 125 -19.53 -7.51 -6.31
CA ALA A 125 -20.87 -6.98 -6.09
C ALA A 125 -21.91 -7.59 -7.05
N GLU A 126 -21.51 -7.93 -8.29
CA GLU A 126 -22.36 -8.57 -9.29
C GLU A 126 -22.59 -10.07 -9.05
N VAL A 127 -21.74 -10.72 -8.23
CA VAL A 127 -21.93 -12.13 -7.83
C VAL A 127 -23.19 -12.24 -6.96
N ARG A 128 -24.22 -12.90 -7.49
CA ARG A 128 -25.57 -12.98 -6.89
C ARG A 128 -25.76 -14.17 -5.96
N THR A 129 -24.82 -15.11 -5.91
CA THR A 129 -24.89 -16.33 -5.11
C THR A 129 -24.24 -16.10 -3.73
N ASP A 130 -24.74 -16.78 -2.71
CA ASP A 130 -24.14 -16.74 -1.37
C ASP A 130 -22.79 -17.46 -1.30
N GLU A 131 -22.47 -18.26 -2.33
CA GLU A 131 -21.21 -18.98 -2.46
C GLU A 131 -20.52 -18.59 -3.77
N LEU A 132 -19.23 -18.24 -3.67
CA LEU A 132 -18.40 -17.91 -4.83
C LEU A 132 -18.11 -19.18 -5.65
N SER A 133 -18.58 -19.22 -6.90
CA SER A 133 -18.30 -20.32 -7.80
C SER A 133 -16.83 -20.40 -8.19
N LEU A 134 -16.33 -21.61 -8.52
CA LEU A 134 -14.96 -21.76 -9.02
C LEU A 134 -14.71 -20.95 -10.29
N GLN A 135 -15.72 -20.82 -11.18
CA GLN A 135 -15.62 -20.03 -12.39
C GLN A 135 -15.43 -18.53 -12.07
N ASP A 136 -16.18 -18.00 -11.10
CA ASP A 136 -16.04 -16.60 -10.70
C ASP A 136 -14.72 -16.34 -9.99
N LEU A 137 -14.25 -17.29 -9.19
CA LEU A 137 -12.93 -17.24 -8.57
C LEU A 137 -11.81 -17.21 -9.63
N ILE A 138 -11.90 -18.02 -10.69
CA ILE A 138 -10.94 -18.02 -11.80
C ILE A 138 -10.99 -16.67 -12.55
N LYS A 139 -12.19 -16.13 -12.82
CA LYS A 139 -12.33 -14.81 -13.47
C LYS A 139 -11.69 -13.71 -12.63
N ALA A 140 -11.98 -13.66 -11.31
CA ALA A 140 -11.35 -12.70 -10.39
C ALA A 140 -9.83 -12.87 -10.36
N GLY A 141 -9.36 -14.12 -10.34
CA GLY A 141 -7.95 -14.45 -10.42
C GLY A 141 -7.29 -13.96 -11.71
N LEU A 142 -7.96 -14.06 -12.86
CA LEU A 142 -7.47 -13.53 -14.13
C LEU A 142 -7.44 -11.99 -14.16
N LEU A 143 -8.48 -11.33 -13.62
CA LEU A 143 -8.52 -9.87 -13.52
C LEU A 143 -7.34 -9.32 -12.70
N VAL A 144 -6.89 -10.02 -11.68
CA VAL A 144 -5.71 -9.66 -10.88
C VAL A 144 -4.41 -10.20 -11.49
N GLY A 145 -4.44 -11.38 -12.07
CA GLY A 145 -3.26 -12.07 -12.60
C GLY A 145 -2.60 -11.34 -13.78
N ILE A 146 -3.40 -10.75 -14.67
CA ILE A 146 -2.86 -10.00 -15.82
C ILE A 146 -2.01 -8.80 -15.35
N PRO A 147 -2.54 -7.85 -14.54
CA PRO A 147 -1.74 -6.73 -14.05
C PRO A 147 -0.59 -7.20 -13.14
N LEU A 148 -0.78 -8.25 -12.34
CA LEU A 148 0.27 -8.84 -11.50
C LEU A 148 1.47 -9.27 -12.33
N VAL A 149 1.26 -10.04 -13.42
CA VAL A 149 2.34 -10.48 -14.31
C VAL A 149 3.05 -9.30 -14.97
N LEU A 150 2.30 -8.27 -15.40
CA LEU A 150 2.89 -7.06 -15.98
C LEU A 150 3.75 -6.29 -14.97
N ILE A 151 3.29 -6.17 -13.73
CA ILE A 151 4.03 -5.51 -12.64
C ILE A 151 5.30 -6.33 -12.27
N LEU A 152 5.22 -7.64 -12.22
CA LEU A 152 6.39 -8.52 -12.01
C LEU A 152 7.43 -8.38 -13.12
N LYS A 153 7.01 -8.13 -14.37
CA LYS A 153 7.92 -7.83 -15.48
C LYS A 153 8.65 -6.48 -15.32
N GLN A 154 8.09 -5.54 -14.55
CA GLN A 154 8.67 -4.23 -14.21
C GLN A 154 9.61 -4.27 -12.98
N PRO A 155 10.17 -5.39 -12.59
CA PRO A 155 10.79 -5.78 -11.30
C PRO A 155 10.18 -5.11 -10.05
N ASP A 156 8.84 -5.13 -9.92
CA ASP A 156 8.11 -4.52 -8.80
C ASP A 156 7.36 -5.58 -7.99
N LEU A 157 8.11 -6.37 -7.23
CA LEU A 157 7.56 -7.44 -6.39
C LEU A 157 6.62 -6.89 -5.30
N GLY A 158 7.01 -5.77 -4.68
CA GLY A 158 6.22 -5.16 -3.60
C GLY A 158 4.80 -4.83 -4.05
N THR A 159 4.65 -4.05 -5.12
CA THR A 159 3.33 -3.68 -5.64
C THR A 159 2.54 -4.90 -6.13
N ALA A 160 3.20 -5.89 -6.75
CA ALA A 160 2.55 -7.12 -7.20
C ALA A 160 1.93 -7.90 -6.01
N LEU A 161 2.64 -8.00 -4.89
CA LEU A 161 2.14 -8.68 -3.69
C LEU A 161 0.92 -7.99 -3.06
N VAL A 162 0.80 -6.66 -3.17
CA VAL A 162 -0.37 -5.93 -2.64
C VAL A 162 -1.67 -6.30 -3.33
N LEU A 163 -1.63 -6.79 -4.58
CA LEU A 163 -2.84 -7.20 -5.30
C LEU A 163 -3.46 -8.48 -4.71
N MET A 164 -2.67 -9.35 -4.10
CA MET A 164 -3.16 -10.62 -3.55
C MET A 164 -4.15 -10.45 -2.40
N PRO A 165 -3.87 -9.68 -1.32
CA PRO A 165 -4.84 -9.48 -0.24
C PRO A 165 -6.13 -8.82 -0.71
N MET A 166 -6.12 -7.96 -1.74
CA MET A 166 -7.34 -7.40 -2.32
C MET A 166 -8.24 -8.51 -2.89
N LEU A 167 -7.66 -9.46 -3.64
CA LEU A 167 -8.36 -10.61 -4.19
C LEU A 167 -8.85 -11.54 -3.08
N ILE A 168 -7.99 -11.87 -2.12
CA ILE A 168 -8.28 -12.82 -1.04
C ILE A 168 -9.44 -12.30 -0.17
N VAL A 169 -9.36 -11.05 0.27
CA VAL A 169 -10.40 -10.44 1.12
C VAL A 169 -11.72 -10.31 0.33
N GLY A 170 -11.65 -9.89 -0.94
CA GLY A 170 -12.84 -9.82 -1.80
C GLY A 170 -13.49 -11.19 -1.99
N ALA A 171 -12.72 -12.21 -2.33
CA ALA A 171 -13.22 -13.59 -2.50
C ALA A 171 -13.80 -14.16 -1.19
N PHE A 172 -13.13 -13.92 -0.06
CA PHE A 172 -13.62 -14.34 1.26
C PHE A 172 -14.99 -13.74 1.59
N LEU A 173 -15.15 -12.43 1.39
CA LEU A 173 -16.41 -11.72 1.62
C LEU A 173 -17.50 -12.08 0.60
N ALA A 174 -17.11 -12.55 -0.60
CA ALA A 174 -18.03 -13.04 -1.62
C ALA A 174 -18.48 -14.50 -1.39
N GLY A 175 -18.09 -15.12 -0.28
CA GLY A 175 -18.49 -16.50 0.06
C GLY A 175 -17.55 -17.57 -0.51
N LEU A 176 -16.24 -17.36 -0.45
CA LEU A 176 -15.24 -18.35 -0.86
C LEU A 176 -15.41 -19.64 -0.03
N GLN A 177 -15.68 -20.75 -0.70
CA GLN A 177 -15.76 -22.05 -0.06
C GLN A 177 -14.41 -22.53 0.45
N TRP A 178 -14.37 -23.10 1.65
CA TRP A 178 -13.14 -23.65 2.25
C TRP A 178 -12.45 -24.71 1.37
N LYS A 179 -13.23 -25.48 0.60
CA LYS A 179 -12.69 -26.46 -0.37
C LYS A 179 -11.83 -25.77 -1.43
N HIS A 180 -12.33 -24.65 -2.01
CA HIS A 180 -11.59 -23.89 -3.01
C HIS A 180 -10.38 -23.21 -2.39
N ALA A 181 -10.51 -22.64 -1.18
CA ALA A 181 -9.39 -22.06 -0.45
C ALA A 181 -8.28 -23.08 -0.19
N ALA A 182 -8.65 -24.28 0.31
CA ALA A 182 -7.69 -25.35 0.57
C ALA A 182 -6.97 -25.81 -0.70
N VAL A 183 -7.69 -25.95 -1.83
CA VAL A 183 -7.09 -26.31 -3.12
C VAL A 183 -6.12 -25.25 -3.60
N ILE A 184 -6.46 -23.95 -3.49
CA ILE A 184 -5.58 -22.85 -3.89
C ILE A 184 -4.31 -22.85 -3.04
N ILE A 185 -4.45 -23.01 -1.71
CA ILE A 185 -3.30 -23.08 -0.80
C ILE A 185 -2.41 -24.28 -1.15
N LEU A 186 -3.02 -25.45 -1.36
CA LEU A 186 -2.28 -26.65 -1.73
C LEU A 186 -1.52 -26.47 -3.04
N ILE A 187 -2.17 -25.95 -4.09
CA ILE A 187 -1.53 -25.64 -5.38
C ILE A 187 -0.41 -24.62 -5.17
N GLY A 188 -0.64 -23.56 -4.37
CA GLY A 188 0.37 -22.54 -4.06
C GLY A 188 1.62 -23.16 -3.43
N VAL A 189 1.44 -24.03 -2.42
CA VAL A 189 2.55 -24.71 -1.74
C VAL A 189 3.29 -25.66 -2.70
N LEU A 190 2.56 -26.45 -3.50
CA LEU A 190 3.17 -27.35 -4.48
C LEU A 190 3.92 -26.59 -5.60
N MET A 191 3.50 -25.37 -5.91
CA MET A 191 4.15 -24.52 -6.91
C MET A 191 5.37 -23.74 -6.38
N LEU A 192 5.63 -23.73 -5.06
CA LEU A 192 6.79 -23.02 -4.50
C LEU A 192 8.14 -23.53 -5.08
N PRO A 193 8.43 -24.85 -5.15
CA PRO A 193 9.67 -25.34 -5.74
C PRO A 193 9.79 -25.00 -7.23
N VAL A 194 8.68 -25.09 -7.96
CA VAL A 194 8.62 -24.74 -9.38
C VAL A 194 8.85 -23.26 -9.55
N GLY A 195 8.16 -22.42 -8.77
CA GLY A 195 8.30 -20.97 -8.76
C GLY A 195 9.74 -20.52 -8.52
N TRP A 196 10.47 -21.19 -7.62
CA TRP A 196 11.88 -20.91 -7.35
C TRP A 196 12.75 -20.92 -8.60
N HIS A 197 12.51 -21.82 -9.55
CA HIS A 197 13.27 -21.90 -10.81
C HIS A 197 13.01 -20.70 -11.73
N PHE A 198 11.80 -20.14 -11.68
CA PHE A 198 11.41 -19.01 -12.52
C PHE A 198 11.73 -17.64 -11.90
N LEU A 199 12.16 -17.59 -10.62
CA LEU A 199 12.59 -16.34 -9.99
C LEU A 199 13.82 -15.77 -10.68
N LYS A 200 13.79 -14.46 -10.92
CA LYS A 200 14.96 -13.70 -11.39
C LYS A 200 16.03 -13.63 -10.30
N PRO A 201 17.32 -13.43 -10.67
CA PRO A 201 18.43 -13.39 -9.71
C PRO A 201 18.17 -12.46 -8.52
N TYR A 202 17.69 -11.24 -8.76
CA TYR A 202 17.40 -10.26 -7.69
C TYR A 202 16.27 -10.70 -6.73
N GLN A 203 15.32 -11.53 -7.21
CA GLN A 203 14.25 -12.08 -6.36
C GLN A 203 14.78 -13.20 -5.47
N LYS A 204 15.63 -14.06 -6.04
CA LYS A 204 16.34 -15.10 -5.28
C LYS A 204 17.22 -14.47 -4.21
N GLU A 205 17.99 -13.44 -4.58
CA GLU A 205 18.83 -12.68 -3.66
C GLU A 205 18.04 -12.13 -2.47
N ARG A 206 16.85 -11.54 -2.68
CA ARG A 206 15.98 -11.06 -1.59
C ARG A 206 15.55 -12.17 -0.62
N VAL A 207 15.26 -13.36 -1.14
CA VAL A 207 14.90 -14.51 -0.30
C VAL A 207 16.12 -15.07 0.42
N THR A 208 17.27 -15.19 -0.24
CA THR A 208 18.51 -15.65 0.39
C THR A 208 19.03 -14.67 1.43
N SER A 209 19.02 -13.37 1.13
CA SER A 209 19.41 -12.31 2.09
C SER A 209 18.45 -12.24 3.29
N PHE A 210 17.20 -12.66 3.14
CA PHE A 210 16.26 -12.78 4.26
C PHE A 210 16.61 -13.97 5.17
N LEU A 211 16.95 -15.13 4.56
CA LEU A 211 17.30 -16.35 5.31
C LEU A 211 18.72 -16.26 5.94
N HIS A 212 19.65 -15.63 5.23
CA HIS A 212 21.06 -15.49 5.60
C HIS A 212 21.52 -14.03 5.47
N PRO A 213 21.00 -13.10 6.29
CA PRO A 213 21.30 -11.66 6.15
C PRO A 213 22.76 -11.32 6.38
N GLU A 214 23.49 -12.17 7.09
CA GLU A 214 24.92 -12.02 7.41
C GLU A 214 25.82 -12.22 6.19
N GLU A 215 25.39 -12.99 5.20
CA GLU A 215 26.14 -13.26 3.98
C GLU A 215 26.03 -12.11 2.95
N ASP A 216 25.02 -11.24 3.12
CA ASP A 216 24.76 -10.08 2.24
C ASP A 216 25.20 -8.77 2.92
N ALA A 217 26.52 -8.57 3.03
CA ALA A 217 27.12 -7.44 3.73
C ALA A 217 26.92 -6.06 3.07
N LYS A 218 26.34 -5.99 1.84
CA LYS A 218 26.19 -4.72 1.08
C LYS A 218 24.79 -4.52 0.48
N GLY A 219 23.94 -5.54 0.50
CA GLY A 219 22.61 -5.52 -0.14
C GLY A 219 21.47 -5.40 0.86
N SER A 220 20.40 -6.11 0.58
CA SER A 220 19.18 -6.08 1.40
C SER A 220 19.36 -6.68 2.79
N GLY A 221 20.28 -7.66 2.97
CA GLY A 221 20.63 -8.24 4.26
C GLY A 221 21.23 -7.21 5.21
N TYR A 222 22.18 -6.41 4.72
CA TYR A 222 22.75 -5.30 5.50
C TYR A 222 21.68 -4.30 5.97
N GLN A 223 20.74 -3.92 5.08
CA GLN A 223 19.68 -2.99 5.44
C GLN A 223 18.78 -3.53 6.57
N VAL A 224 18.45 -4.83 6.53
CA VAL A 224 17.65 -5.49 7.58
C VAL A 224 18.43 -5.54 8.90
N LEU A 225 19.71 -5.88 8.87
CA LEU A 225 20.54 -5.89 10.08
C LEU A 225 20.63 -4.51 10.73
N GLN A 226 20.88 -3.46 9.94
CA GLN A 226 20.93 -2.09 10.45
C GLN A 226 19.56 -1.62 10.98
N SER A 227 18.47 -2.04 10.30
CA SER A 227 17.12 -1.79 10.76
C SER A 227 16.84 -2.42 12.13
N LYS A 228 17.21 -3.70 12.32
CA LYS A 228 17.08 -4.38 13.62
C LYS A 228 17.88 -3.71 14.72
N ILE A 229 19.13 -3.27 14.41
CA ILE A 229 19.97 -2.53 15.35
C ILE A 229 19.31 -1.20 15.73
N ALA A 230 18.77 -0.46 14.75
CA ALA A 230 18.05 0.78 14.99
C ALA A 230 16.86 0.57 15.94
N VAL A 231 15.97 -0.37 15.61
CA VAL A 231 14.79 -0.70 16.43
C VAL A 231 15.20 -1.11 17.84
N GLY A 232 16.19 -2.03 17.98
CA GLY A 232 16.64 -2.51 19.27
C GLY A 232 17.32 -1.42 20.12
N SER A 233 18.08 -0.53 19.48
CA SER A 233 18.80 0.56 20.16
C SER A 233 17.89 1.68 20.68
N GLY A 234 16.66 1.80 20.16
CA GLY A 234 15.67 2.78 20.62
C GLY A 234 15.14 2.50 22.04
N GLY A 235 15.16 1.23 22.49
CA GLY A 235 14.66 0.86 23.81
C GLY A 235 13.21 1.30 24.03
N PHE A 236 12.83 1.58 25.27
CA PHE A 236 11.47 1.99 25.60
C PHE A 236 11.18 3.47 25.27
N TRP A 237 12.12 4.36 25.57
CA TRP A 237 11.94 5.81 25.48
C TRP A 237 12.42 6.44 24.19
N GLY A 238 13.26 5.75 23.42
CA GLY A 238 13.94 6.29 22.24
C GLY A 238 15.20 7.08 22.57
N LYS A 239 15.98 7.37 21.54
CA LYS A 239 17.20 8.22 21.67
C LYS A 239 16.87 9.71 21.63
N GLY A 240 15.63 10.09 21.34
CA GLY A 240 15.20 11.46 21.11
C GLY A 240 15.25 11.86 19.64
N PHE A 241 14.47 12.87 19.31
CA PHE A 241 14.33 13.41 17.95
C PHE A 241 15.70 13.90 17.42
N GLY A 242 16.06 13.47 16.21
CA GLY A 242 17.32 13.82 15.55
C GLY A 242 18.57 13.15 16.16
N ASN A 243 18.43 12.22 17.12
CA ASN A 243 19.55 11.57 17.81
C ASN A 243 19.70 10.09 17.45
N GLY A 244 18.97 9.59 16.44
CA GLY A 244 19.09 8.23 15.94
C GLY A 244 20.44 8.02 15.25
N SER A 245 21.37 7.28 15.87
CA SER A 245 22.72 7.07 15.31
C SER A 245 22.70 6.32 13.99
N GLN A 246 21.87 5.28 13.86
CA GLN A 246 21.72 4.53 12.59
C GLN A 246 21.14 5.41 11.49
N ASN A 247 20.19 6.27 11.88
CA ASN A 247 19.54 7.21 11.00
C ASN A 247 20.51 8.34 10.57
N GLN A 248 21.14 9.05 11.52
CA GLN A 248 21.98 10.23 11.24
C GLN A 248 23.27 9.87 10.48
N LEU A 249 23.91 8.75 10.81
CA LEU A 249 25.12 8.29 10.14
C LEU A 249 24.86 7.65 8.76
N GLY A 250 23.57 7.48 8.39
CA GLY A 250 23.21 6.99 7.04
C GLY A 250 23.46 5.50 6.85
N TYR A 251 23.53 4.71 7.90
CA TYR A 251 23.68 3.25 7.79
C TYR A 251 22.46 2.57 7.13
N ILE A 252 21.29 3.22 7.17
CA ILE A 252 20.08 2.76 6.46
C ILE A 252 19.86 3.67 5.25
N PRO A 253 20.11 3.22 4.00
CA PRO A 253 20.08 4.09 2.82
C PRO A 253 18.70 4.69 2.50
N VAL A 254 17.61 3.93 2.72
CA VAL A 254 16.22 4.31 2.34
C VAL A 254 15.37 4.58 3.60
N ARG A 255 15.99 5.14 4.64
CA ARG A 255 15.39 5.41 5.95
C ARG A 255 14.17 6.34 5.92
N TYR A 256 14.07 7.20 4.92
CA TYR A 256 12.96 8.14 4.76
C TYR A 256 11.75 7.55 4.01
N SER A 257 11.87 6.36 3.44
CA SER A 257 10.83 5.65 2.69
C SER A 257 10.55 4.28 3.32
N ASP A 258 11.22 3.24 2.85
CA ASP A 258 10.88 1.84 3.17
C ASP A 258 11.19 1.48 4.64
N PHE A 259 12.19 2.10 5.24
CA PHE A 259 12.64 1.87 6.61
C PHE A 259 12.30 3.02 7.58
N ILE A 260 11.27 3.83 7.28
CA ILE A 260 10.90 4.96 8.14
C ILE A 260 10.50 4.52 9.55
N MET A 261 9.86 3.33 9.68
CA MET A 261 9.49 2.79 10.97
C MET A 261 10.72 2.41 11.83
N SER A 262 11.86 2.03 11.21
CA SER A 262 13.09 1.78 11.97
C SER A 262 13.70 3.06 12.51
N ALA A 263 13.71 4.14 11.71
CA ALA A 263 14.15 5.45 12.15
C ALA A 263 13.25 5.99 13.29
N TRP A 264 11.93 5.88 13.11
CA TRP A 264 10.95 6.23 14.15
C TRP A 264 11.14 5.44 15.44
N ALA A 265 11.37 4.12 15.33
CA ALA A 265 11.60 3.25 16.48
C ALA A 265 12.92 3.60 17.21
N GLU A 266 13.97 3.96 16.50
CA GLU A 266 15.24 4.41 17.10
C GLU A 266 15.07 5.72 17.86
N GLU A 267 14.36 6.71 17.28
CA GLU A 267 14.24 8.05 17.87
C GLU A 267 13.18 8.12 18.96
N GLN A 268 12.03 7.48 18.78
CA GLN A 268 10.87 7.56 19.70
C GLN A 268 10.72 6.33 20.61
N GLY A 269 11.48 5.27 20.36
CA GLY A 269 11.45 4.03 21.13
C GLY A 269 10.13 3.27 21.00
N PHE A 270 9.94 2.31 21.91
CA PHE A 270 8.77 1.44 21.91
C PHE A 270 7.44 2.21 22.08
N LYS A 271 7.42 3.26 22.91
CA LYS A 271 6.22 4.13 23.07
C LYS A 271 5.81 4.79 21.77
N GLY A 272 6.79 5.25 20.96
CA GLY A 272 6.53 5.85 19.66
C GLY A 272 6.00 4.83 18.65
N VAL A 273 6.54 3.62 18.65
CA VAL A 273 6.05 2.51 17.83
C VAL A 273 4.59 2.15 18.18
N LEU A 274 4.27 2.06 19.49
CA LEU A 274 2.89 1.81 19.93
C LEU A 274 1.94 2.92 19.49
N LEU A 275 2.34 4.18 19.54
CA LEU A 275 1.55 5.30 19.04
C LEU A 275 1.27 5.16 17.54
N ALA A 276 2.31 4.93 16.74
CA ALA A 276 2.17 4.79 15.29
C ALA A 276 1.29 3.59 14.91
N LEU A 277 1.55 2.42 15.49
CA LEU A 277 0.74 1.21 15.24
C LEU A 277 -0.68 1.35 15.76
N GLY A 278 -0.89 2.04 16.88
CA GLY A 278 -2.22 2.37 17.41
C GLY A 278 -3.01 3.25 16.44
N LEU A 279 -2.39 4.24 15.80
CA LEU A 279 -3.01 5.06 14.77
C LEU A 279 -3.37 4.24 13.51
N TYR A 280 -2.48 3.34 13.05
CA TYR A 280 -2.80 2.45 11.94
C TYR A 280 -3.92 1.47 12.29
N MET A 281 -3.94 0.91 13.50
CA MET A 281 -5.04 0.07 13.96
C MET A 281 -6.35 0.86 13.96
N ALA A 282 -6.35 2.09 14.49
CA ALA A 282 -7.52 2.96 14.48
C ALA A 282 -7.99 3.29 13.05
N LEU A 283 -7.04 3.54 12.12
CA LEU A 283 -7.32 3.73 10.70
C LEU A 283 -8.05 2.50 10.11
N LEU A 284 -7.46 1.31 10.25
CA LEU A 284 -8.03 0.07 9.69
C LEU A 284 -9.39 -0.27 10.30
N LEU A 285 -9.55 -0.14 11.61
CA LEU A 285 -10.84 -0.34 12.28
C LEU A 285 -11.88 0.65 11.77
N ARG A 286 -11.49 1.92 11.53
CA ARG A 286 -12.40 2.92 10.99
C ARG A 286 -12.83 2.62 9.56
N LEU A 287 -11.92 2.08 8.73
CA LEU A 287 -12.24 1.62 7.38
C LEU A 287 -13.23 0.45 7.42
N VAL A 288 -12.99 -0.56 8.29
CA VAL A 288 -13.93 -1.69 8.47
C VAL A 288 -15.31 -1.20 8.92
N GLN A 289 -15.39 -0.26 9.87
CA GLN A 289 -16.65 0.34 10.27
C GLN A 289 -17.37 1.07 9.13
N ASN A 290 -16.62 1.74 8.23
CA ASN A 290 -17.20 2.36 7.05
C ASN A 290 -17.70 1.32 6.05
N ALA A 291 -17.00 0.19 5.87
CA ALA A 291 -17.45 -0.93 5.04
C ALA A 291 -18.76 -1.54 5.56
N GLN A 292 -18.86 -1.79 6.87
CA GLN A 292 -20.08 -2.32 7.50
C GLN A 292 -21.29 -1.39 7.39
N ARG A 293 -21.05 -0.09 7.23
CA ARG A 293 -22.07 0.94 7.09
C ARG A 293 -22.34 1.35 5.66
N ALA A 294 -21.70 0.70 4.69
CA ALA A 294 -21.94 0.95 3.26
C ALA A 294 -23.40 0.62 2.91
N LYS A 295 -24.00 1.40 2.01
CA LYS A 295 -25.39 1.23 1.59
C LYS A 295 -25.60 -0.06 0.78
N ASP A 296 -24.61 -0.46 0.03
CA ASP A 296 -24.67 -1.60 -0.88
C ASP A 296 -23.40 -2.47 -0.83
N ARG A 297 -23.48 -3.63 -1.46
CA ARG A 297 -22.37 -4.57 -1.57
C ARG A 297 -21.16 -3.98 -2.29
N ALA A 298 -21.41 -3.15 -3.29
CA ALA A 298 -20.36 -2.54 -4.10
C ALA A 298 -19.48 -1.60 -3.28
N GLY A 299 -20.09 -0.71 -2.50
CA GLY A 299 -19.38 0.16 -1.55
C GLY A 299 -18.65 -0.63 -0.48
N MET A 300 -19.27 -1.71 0.06
CA MET A 300 -18.62 -2.59 1.03
C MET A 300 -17.35 -3.22 0.45
N PHE A 301 -17.41 -3.84 -0.73
CA PHE A 301 -16.25 -4.46 -1.37
C PHE A 301 -15.16 -3.44 -1.70
N LEU A 302 -15.55 -2.25 -2.15
CA LEU A 302 -14.60 -1.17 -2.44
C LEU A 302 -13.82 -0.76 -1.20
N VAL A 303 -14.51 -0.50 -0.07
CA VAL A 303 -13.87 -0.10 1.19
C VAL A 303 -13.02 -1.23 1.75
N MET A 304 -13.49 -2.49 1.65
CA MET A 304 -12.71 -3.64 2.12
C MET A 304 -11.49 -3.91 1.25
N GLY A 305 -11.55 -3.66 -0.06
CA GLY A 305 -10.40 -3.70 -0.95
C GLY A 305 -9.33 -2.67 -0.57
N VAL A 306 -9.74 -1.43 -0.25
CA VAL A 306 -8.84 -0.40 0.28
C VAL A 306 -8.25 -0.84 1.62
N THR A 307 -9.07 -1.37 2.52
CA THR A 307 -8.63 -1.85 3.84
C THR A 307 -7.60 -2.95 3.72
N ALA A 308 -7.82 -3.92 2.82
CA ALA A 308 -6.90 -5.02 2.55
C ALA A 308 -5.55 -4.52 2.02
N ALA A 309 -5.58 -3.56 1.08
CA ALA A 309 -4.37 -2.96 0.54
C ALA A 309 -3.56 -2.23 1.62
N LEU A 310 -4.19 -1.32 2.35
CA LEU A 310 -3.52 -0.54 3.38
C LEU A 310 -3.03 -1.40 4.54
N GLY A 311 -3.85 -2.36 4.99
CA GLY A 311 -3.47 -3.32 6.03
C GLY A 311 -2.25 -4.15 5.63
N PHE A 312 -2.19 -4.60 4.38
CA PHE A 312 -1.04 -5.34 3.87
C PHE A 312 0.22 -4.48 3.79
N HIS A 313 0.12 -3.22 3.35
CA HIS A 313 1.24 -2.29 3.38
C HIS A 313 1.82 -2.13 4.79
N VAL A 314 0.97 -1.91 5.79
CA VAL A 314 1.39 -1.77 7.19
C VAL A 314 2.05 -3.05 7.68
N LEU A 315 1.40 -4.20 7.47
CA LEU A 315 1.88 -5.51 7.93
C LEU A 315 3.28 -5.81 7.34
N VAL A 316 3.42 -5.69 6.02
CA VAL A 316 4.67 -6.04 5.33
C VAL A 316 5.80 -5.06 5.68
N ASN A 317 5.52 -3.76 5.74
CA ASN A 317 6.54 -2.78 6.09
C ASN A 317 7.07 -3.00 7.52
N VAL A 318 6.18 -3.17 8.49
CA VAL A 318 6.58 -3.43 9.89
C VAL A 318 7.32 -4.76 10.01
N ALA A 319 6.80 -5.83 9.37
CA ALA A 319 7.45 -7.14 9.37
C ALA A 319 8.85 -7.11 8.74
N MET A 320 9.03 -6.35 7.65
CA MET A 320 10.32 -6.14 6.99
C MET A 320 11.31 -5.43 7.91
N VAL A 321 10.87 -4.36 8.60
CA VAL A 321 11.71 -3.55 9.50
C VAL A 321 12.26 -4.39 10.67
N ILE A 322 11.46 -5.30 11.22
CA ILE A 322 11.91 -6.22 12.30
C ILE A 322 12.59 -7.49 11.76
N GLY A 323 12.71 -7.63 10.43
CA GLY A 323 13.32 -8.78 9.78
C GLY A 323 12.49 -10.06 9.86
N ALA A 324 11.16 -9.95 9.94
CA ALA A 324 10.22 -11.07 9.85
C ALA A 324 9.74 -11.34 8.42
N MET A 325 10.04 -10.45 7.47
CA MET A 325 9.78 -10.60 6.03
C MET A 325 10.96 -10.08 5.19
N PRO A 326 11.15 -10.58 3.96
CA PRO A 326 12.17 -10.06 3.06
C PRO A 326 11.89 -8.61 2.65
N VAL A 327 12.94 -7.89 2.25
CA VAL A 327 12.84 -6.49 1.78
C VAL A 327 12.04 -6.44 0.49
N THR A 328 10.85 -5.88 0.55
CA THR A 328 9.93 -5.76 -0.59
C THR A 328 9.91 -4.38 -1.23
N GLY A 329 10.34 -3.34 -0.49
CA GLY A 329 10.27 -1.96 -0.95
C GLY A 329 8.83 -1.40 -0.93
N ILE A 330 8.00 -1.87 0.00
CA ILE A 330 6.64 -1.37 0.22
C ILE A 330 6.69 -0.24 1.26
N PRO A 331 6.34 1.00 0.89
CA PRO A 331 6.34 2.10 1.83
C PRO A 331 5.19 1.99 2.84
N LEU A 332 5.39 2.54 4.03
CA LEU A 332 4.36 2.64 5.06
C LEU A 332 3.36 3.75 4.69
N PRO A 333 2.06 3.46 4.54
CA PRO A 333 1.07 4.42 4.06
C PRO A 333 1.06 5.73 4.86
N LEU A 334 1.04 6.89 4.18
CA LEU A 334 0.97 8.24 4.77
C LEU A 334 2.20 8.68 5.57
N MET A 335 2.96 7.77 6.16
CA MET A 335 4.15 8.07 6.95
C MET A 335 5.40 8.13 6.09
N SER A 336 5.60 7.17 5.17
CA SER A 336 6.75 7.11 4.28
C SER A 336 6.75 8.20 3.22
N TYR A 337 7.94 8.64 2.82
CA TYR A 337 8.11 9.46 1.63
C TYR A 337 7.79 8.66 0.36
N GLY A 338 6.91 9.22 -0.49
CA GLY A 338 6.61 8.63 -1.78
C GLY A 338 5.41 9.28 -2.45
N GLY A 339 5.63 10.10 -3.50
CA GLY A 339 4.56 10.84 -4.17
C GLY A 339 3.44 9.95 -4.71
N SER A 340 3.79 8.93 -5.50
CA SER A 340 2.80 8.01 -6.10
C SER A 340 2.05 7.18 -5.06
N ALA A 341 2.75 6.70 -4.02
CA ALA A 341 2.13 5.95 -2.93
C ALA A 341 1.20 6.85 -2.11
N THR A 342 1.61 8.10 -1.84
CA THR A 342 0.76 9.09 -1.17
C THR A 342 -0.51 9.37 -1.98
N LEU A 343 -0.39 9.58 -3.30
CA LEU A 343 -1.55 9.79 -4.18
C LEU A 343 -2.50 8.58 -4.17
N PHE A 344 -1.96 7.36 -4.28
CA PHE A 344 -2.76 6.14 -4.18
C PHE A 344 -3.59 6.12 -2.89
N VAL A 345 -2.95 6.37 -1.73
CA VAL A 345 -3.64 6.30 -0.44
C VAL A 345 -4.73 7.37 -0.33
N PHE A 346 -4.44 8.61 -0.72
CA PHE A 346 -5.46 9.67 -0.65
C PHE A 346 -6.62 9.44 -1.61
N LEU A 347 -6.38 8.96 -2.83
CA LEU A 347 -7.44 8.58 -3.77
C LEU A 347 -8.27 7.42 -3.23
N ALA A 348 -7.62 6.39 -2.65
CA ALA A 348 -8.33 5.27 -2.02
C ALA A 348 -9.22 5.73 -0.86
N ILE A 349 -8.72 6.62 0.00
CA ILE A 349 -9.51 7.21 1.08
C ILE A 349 -10.62 8.11 0.54
N GLY A 350 -10.38 8.82 -0.57
CA GLY A 350 -11.41 9.59 -1.28
C GLY A 350 -12.59 8.72 -1.70
N LEU A 351 -12.34 7.51 -2.21
CA LEU A 351 -13.39 6.53 -2.52
C LEU A 351 -14.11 6.05 -1.26
N VAL A 352 -13.41 5.80 -0.16
CA VAL A 352 -14.03 5.43 1.12
C VAL A 352 -14.96 6.52 1.62
N MET A 353 -14.49 7.78 1.58
CA MET A 353 -15.31 8.94 1.93
C MET A 353 -16.55 9.07 1.03
N ASN A 354 -16.40 8.80 -0.25
CA ASN A 354 -17.48 8.81 -1.22
C ASN A 354 -18.58 7.80 -0.84
N VAL A 355 -18.20 6.54 -0.58
CA VAL A 355 -19.14 5.50 -0.10
C VAL A 355 -19.85 5.95 1.17
N ARG A 356 -19.13 6.55 2.11
CA ARG A 356 -19.71 7.04 3.35
C ARG A 356 -20.72 8.17 3.14
N LEU A 357 -20.39 9.17 2.30
CA LEU A 357 -21.26 10.32 2.04
C LEU A 357 -22.59 9.90 1.40
N ARG A 358 -22.57 8.85 0.56
CA ARG A 358 -23.74 8.40 -0.19
C ARG A 358 -24.64 7.40 0.56
N ARG A 359 -24.27 6.99 1.77
CA ARG A 359 -25.13 6.10 2.58
C ARG A 359 -26.48 6.71 2.94
N PHE A 360 -26.58 8.04 2.95
CA PHE A 360 -27.79 8.79 3.30
C PHE A 360 -28.56 9.35 2.10
N VAL A 361 -28.04 9.24 0.89
CA VAL A 361 -28.71 9.69 -0.31
C VAL A 361 -29.59 8.55 -0.81
N ASN A 362 -30.91 8.79 -0.92
CA ASN A 362 -31.91 7.85 -1.44
C ASN A 362 -31.78 7.70 -2.95
#